data_b9e52d39fd7bfbbbe5384c25bb8539ab
#
_entry.id   b9e52d39fd7bfbbbe5384c25bb8539ab
#
_cell.length_a   1.000
_cell.length_b   1.000
_cell.length_c   1.000
_cell.angle_alpha   90.00
_cell.angle_beta   90.00
_cell.angle_gamma   90.00
#
_symmetry.space_group_name_H-M   'P 1'
#
loop_
_entity.id
_entity.type
_entity.pdbx_description
1 polymer ?
#
loop_
_entity_poly.entity_id
_entity_poly.type
_entity_poly.pdbx_seq_one_letter_code
_entity_poly.pdbx_strand_id
1 'polypeptide(L)'
;NSGIANACTGKQGLDCCEAEAKCAGELLGVPTDAVLVASTGVIGMQIPVDKITAGIEKLVAAKADTLEAGSDAAHAIMTTDTISKEIAIETQIGGKTVTLGGMCKGSGMIHPNMCTMLGFVTTDAKISKKMLQEALSEDVKDTYNMVSVDGDTSTNDTVLLLANGLAENPEITEKLSLIHIS
;
A
#
# COMPACT_ATOMS: atom_id res chain seq x y z
N ASN A 1 -4.02 4.96 7.65
CA ASN A 1 -4.23 6.33 7.17
C ASN A 1 -4.86 7.18 8.27
N SER A 2 -4.24 8.32 8.59
CA SER A 2 -4.71 9.21 9.68
C SER A 2 -5.69 10.30 9.22
N GLY A 3 -5.93 10.46 7.92
CA GLY A 3 -6.64 11.63 7.37
C GLY A 3 -5.80 12.91 7.38
N ILE A 4 -4.50 12.80 7.66
CA ILE A 4 -3.52 13.88 7.67
C ILE A 4 -2.39 13.49 6.73
N ALA A 5 -1.99 14.40 5.84
CA ALA A 5 -1.08 14.10 4.75
C ALA A 5 0.41 14.07 5.15
N ASN A 6 0.80 14.35 6.37
CA ASN A 6 2.20 14.48 6.78
C ASN A 6 3.10 15.17 5.73
N ALA A 7 2.59 16.23 5.12
CA ALA A 7 3.28 17.03 4.11
C ALA A 7 3.62 18.40 4.68
N CYS A 8 4.80 18.90 4.36
CA CYS A 8 5.32 20.19 4.86
C CYS A 8 5.44 20.27 6.39
N THR A 9 5.66 19.14 7.05
CA THR A 9 5.69 19.00 8.53
C THR A 9 7.12 19.00 9.09
N GLY A 10 8.13 19.05 8.21
CA GLY A 10 9.53 19.16 8.59
C GLY A 10 10.06 17.98 9.40
N LYS A 11 11.03 18.24 10.27
CA LYS A 11 11.65 17.20 11.10
C LYS A 11 10.64 16.50 12.00
N GLN A 12 9.69 17.21 12.56
CA GLN A 12 8.66 16.63 13.43
C GLN A 12 7.84 15.57 12.70
N GLY A 13 7.51 15.79 11.42
CA GLY A 13 6.80 14.79 10.62
C GLY A 13 7.62 13.53 10.35
N LEU A 14 8.94 13.66 10.18
CA LEU A 14 9.84 12.50 10.06
C LEU A 14 9.92 11.73 11.38
N ASP A 15 10.05 12.44 12.50
CA ASP A 15 10.09 11.84 13.83
C ASP A 15 8.77 11.07 14.12
N CYS A 16 7.62 11.60 13.65
CA CYS A 16 6.34 10.89 13.75
C CYS A 16 6.33 9.59 12.93
N CYS A 17 6.78 9.61 11.68
CA CYS A 17 6.88 8.40 10.85
C CYS A 17 7.80 7.35 11.48
N GLU A 18 8.94 7.76 12.03
CA GLU A 18 9.85 6.86 12.73
C GLU A 18 9.19 6.22 13.98
N ALA A 19 8.45 7.01 14.75
CA ALA A 19 7.73 6.52 15.93
C ALA A 19 6.63 5.52 15.55
N GLU A 20 5.87 5.78 14.48
CA GLU A 20 4.86 4.86 13.96
C GLU A 20 5.48 3.54 13.48
N ALA A 21 6.54 3.64 12.67
CA ALA A 21 7.24 2.48 12.14
C ALA A 21 7.87 1.63 13.27
N LYS A 22 8.47 2.28 14.27
CA LYS A 22 9.04 1.62 15.44
C LYS A 22 7.96 0.90 16.24
N CYS A 23 6.86 1.58 16.56
CA CYS A 23 5.74 0.98 17.29
C CYS A 23 5.19 -0.26 16.58
N ALA A 24 4.93 -0.16 15.29
CA ALA A 24 4.44 -1.29 14.50
C ALA A 24 5.47 -2.42 14.42
N GLY A 25 6.75 -2.09 14.21
CA GLY A 25 7.85 -3.06 14.13
C GLY A 25 8.01 -3.86 15.43
N GLU A 26 8.01 -3.18 16.58
CA GLU A 26 8.10 -3.83 17.89
C GLU A 26 6.93 -4.79 18.16
N LEU A 27 5.70 -4.35 17.83
CA LEU A 27 4.50 -5.17 18.05
C LEU A 27 4.37 -6.35 17.08
N LEU A 28 4.87 -6.22 15.86
CA LEU A 28 4.85 -7.27 14.85
C LEU A 28 6.09 -8.16 14.86
N GLY A 29 7.13 -7.79 15.62
CA GLY A 29 8.39 -8.53 15.67
C GLY A 29 9.21 -8.40 14.38
N VAL A 30 9.11 -7.27 13.67
CA VAL A 30 9.88 -6.98 12.46
C VAL A 30 10.77 -5.75 12.64
N PRO A 31 11.87 -5.63 11.89
CA PRO A 31 12.73 -4.45 11.94
C PRO A 31 11.95 -3.17 11.58
N THR A 32 12.27 -2.06 12.22
CA THR A 32 11.61 -0.76 11.96
C THR A 32 11.72 -0.33 10.49
N ASP A 33 12.84 -0.61 9.83
CA ASP A 33 13.07 -0.32 8.40
C ASP A 33 12.31 -1.22 7.43
N ALA A 34 11.68 -2.28 7.93
CA ALA A 34 10.74 -3.12 7.18
C ALA A 34 9.30 -2.59 7.23
N VAL A 35 9.01 -1.56 8.02
CA VAL A 35 7.69 -0.96 8.13
C VAL A 35 7.58 0.24 7.20
N LEU A 36 6.56 0.22 6.34
CA LEU A 36 6.27 1.32 5.42
C LEU A 36 5.08 2.13 5.98
N VAL A 37 5.22 3.45 5.98
CA VAL A 37 4.20 4.37 6.48
C VAL A 37 3.64 5.18 5.31
N ALA A 38 2.31 5.26 5.22
CA ALA A 38 1.62 6.06 4.22
C ALA A 38 0.39 6.74 4.82
N SER A 39 0.19 8.01 4.51
CA SER A 39 -0.98 8.76 4.99
C SER A 39 -1.34 9.87 4.01
N THR A 40 -2.63 10.13 3.86
CA THR A 40 -3.17 11.21 3.04
C THR A 40 -4.26 11.98 3.80
N GLY A 41 -4.59 13.18 3.37
CA GLY A 41 -5.64 14.01 3.92
C GLY A 41 -5.24 15.48 4.07
N VAL A 42 -5.50 16.09 5.20
CA VAL A 42 -5.21 17.51 5.44
C VAL A 42 -3.71 17.78 5.41
N ILE A 43 -3.30 18.79 4.64
CA ILE A 43 -1.90 19.19 4.47
C ILE A 43 -1.52 20.24 5.53
N GLY A 44 -0.28 20.17 6.05
CA GLY A 44 0.29 21.15 6.98
C GLY A 44 -0.06 20.92 8.46
N MET A 45 -0.86 19.92 8.78
CA MET A 45 -1.10 19.50 10.15
C MET A 45 -0.05 18.47 10.59
N GLN A 46 0.32 18.52 11.87
CA GLN A 46 1.14 17.48 12.48
C GLN A 46 0.29 16.24 12.79
N ILE A 47 0.87 15.08 12.56
CA ILE A 47 0.23 13.81 12.90
C ILE A 47 0.12 13.68 14.43
N PRO A 48 -1.05 13.32 14.97
CA PRO A 48 -1.23 13.05 16.40
C PRO A 48 -0.65 11.67 16.75
N VAL A 49 0.68 11.59 16.83
CA VAL A 49 1.43 10.33 16.94
C VAL A 49 0.96 9.45 18.09
N ASP A 50 0.61 10.02 19.24
CA ASP A 50 0.13 9.25 20.40
C ASP A 50 -1.18 8.50 20.09
N LYS A 51 -2.07 9.13 19.30
CA LYS A 51 -3.31 8.47 18.87
C LYS A 51 -3.04 7.37 17.84
N ILE A 52 -2.07 7.59 16.95
CA ILE A 52 -1.71 6.60 15.92
C ILE A 52 -1.07 5.39 16.58
N THR A 53 -0.09 5.57 17.46
CA THR A 53 0.57 4.45 18.15
C THR A 53 -0.40 3.65 19.01
N ALA A 54 -1.28 4.29 19.77
CA ALA A 54 -2.37 3.60 20.49
C ALA A 54 -3.34 2.87 19.55
N GLY A 55 -3.53 3.38 18.33
CA GLY A 55 -4.30 2.72 17.26
C GLY A 55 -3.58 1.49 16.71
N ILE A 56 -2.27 1.57 16.48
CA ILE A 56 -1.45 0.44 16.00
C ILE A 56 -1.52 -0.75 16.98
N GLU A 57 -1.44 -0.51 18.27
CA GLU A 57 -1.60 -1.57 19.29
C GLU A 57 -2.91 -2.34 19.13
N LYS A 58 -4.02 -1.61 18.94
CA LYS A 58 -5.35 -2.21 18.73
C LYS A 58 -5.43 -2.97 17.41
N LEU A 59 -4.86 -2.41 16.34
CA LEU A 59 -4.85 -3.03 15.01
C LEU A 59 -4.05 -4.33 15.01
N VAL A 60 -2.89 -4.37 15.66
CA VAL A 60 -2.09 -5.59 15.76
C VAL A 60 -2.83 -6.67 16.55
N ALA A 61 -3.53 -6.29 17.61
CA ALA A 61 -4.35 -7.23 18.40
C ALA A 61 -5.57 -7.76 17.62
N ALA A 62 -6.12 -6.94 16.70
CA ALA A 62 -7.33 -7.27 15.93
C ALA A 62 -7.04 -7.90 14.56
N LYS A 63 -5.76 -8.00 14.15
CA LYS A 63 -5.42 -8.54 12.81
C LYS A 63 -5.91 -9.98 12.65
N ALA A 64 -6.47 -10.27 11.47
CA ALA A 64 -6.94 -11.60 11.09
C ALA A 64 -6.70 -11.85 9.60
N ASP A 65 -6.66 -13.12 9.22
CA ASP A 65 -6.50 -13.60 7.84
C ASP A 65 -7.85 -13.98 7.23
N THR A 66 -8.82 -13.09 7.32
CA THR A 66 -10.18 -13.28 6.81
C THR A 66 -10.53 -12.24 5.75
N LEU A 67 -11.47 -12.58 4.87
CA LEU A 67 -11.99 -11.62 3.88
C LEU A 67 -12.62 -10.40 4.54
N GLU A 68 -13.27 -10.58 5.68
CA GLU A 68 -13.86 -9.49 6.45
C GLU A 68 -12.78 -8.51 6.95
N ALA A 69 -11.68 -9.02 7.51
CA ALA A 69 -10.57 -8.17 7.96
C ALA A 69 -9.91 -7.43 6.79
N GLY A 70 -9.84 -8.05 5.61
CA GLY A 70 -9.37 -7.39 4.37
C GLY A 70 -10.30 -6.24 3.97
N SER A 71 -11.60 -6.47 3.97
CA SER A 71 -12.61 -5.45 3.67
C SER A 71 -12.62 -4.32 4.70
N ASP A 72 -12.48 -4.64 5.99
CA ASP A 72 -12.34 -3.64 7.06
C ASP A 72 -11.10 -2.76 6.85
N ALA A 73 -9.98 -3.34 6.41
CA ALA A 73 -8.78 -2.59 6.09
C ALA A 73 -9.02 -1.64 4.91
N ALA A 74 -9.70 -2.09 3.85
CA ALA A 74 -10.05 -1.27 2.69
C ALA A 74 -10.98 -0.10 3.07
N HIS A 75 -11.90 -0.31 3.99
CA HIS A 75 -12.74 0.76 4.54
C HIS A 75 -11.93 1.72 5.44
N ALA A 76 -11.03 1.20 6.27
CA ALA A 76 -10.26 1.99 7.23
C ALA A 76 -9.29 2.99 6.57
N ILE A 77 -8.83 2.75 5.35
CA ILE A 77 -7.95 3.68 4.64
C ILE A 77 -8.70 4.84 3.94
N MET A 78 -10.02 4.76 3.83
CA MET A 78 -10.84 5.79 3.17
C MET A 78 -10.78 7.14 3.91
N THR A 79 -10.92 8.22 3.14
CA THR A 79 -11.10 9.57 3.67
C THR A 79 -12.41 10.20 3.15
N THR A 80 -12.41 10.66 1.92
CA THR A 80 -13.59 11.25 1.24
C THR A 80 -14.25 10.25 0.28
N ASP A 81 -13.74 9.04 0.19
CA ASP A 81 -14.31 7.97 -0.63
C ASP A 81 -15.72 7.63 -0.17
N THR A 82 -16.59 7.32 -1.11
CA THR A 82 -17.99 6.89 -0.84
C THR A 82 -18.14 5.37 -0.80
N ILE A 83 -17.19 4.65 -1.40
CA ILE A 83 -17.13 3.19 -1.43
C ILE A 83 -15.68 2.73 -1.25
N SER A 84 -15.49 1.58 -0.60
CA SER A 84 -14.20 0.90 -0.56
C SER A 84 -13.84 0.32 -1.94
N LYS A 85 -12.55 0.26 -2.22
CA LYS A 85 -12.02 -0.29 -3.48
C LYS A 85 -11.06 -1.41 -3.13
N GLU A 86 -11.46 -2.62 -3.43
CA GLU A 86 -10.68 -3.82 -3.18
C GLU A 86 -10.88 -4.84 -4.31
N ILE A 87 -9.88 -5.65 -4.56
CA ILE A 87 -9.90 -6.70 -5.58
C ILE A 87 -8.95 -7.83 -5.17
N ALA A 88 -9.29 -9.04 -5.56
CA ALA A 88 -8.37 -10.18 -5.54
C ALA A 88 -8.45 -10.91 -6.87
N ILE A 89 -7.30 -11.36 -7.36
CA ILE A 89 -7.18 -12.15 -8.58
C ILE A 89 -6.22 -13.31 -8.37
N GLU A 90 -6.40 -14.37 -9.13
CA GLU A 90 -5.49 -15.50 -9.20
C GLU A 90 -4.96 -15.67 -10.62
N THR A 91 -3.72 -16.10 -10.74
CA THR A 91 -3.07 -16.44 -12.00
C THR A 91 -2.16 -17.65 -11.84
N GLN A 92 -1.70 -18.21 -12.95
CA GLN A 92 -0.78 -19.34 -12.94
C GLN A 92 0.64 -18.87 -13.32
N ILE A 93 1.62 -19.15 -12.47
CA ILE A 93 3.02 -18.86 -12.75
C ILE A 93 3.85 -20.12 -12.48
N GLY A 94 4.48 -20.66 -13.53
CA GLY A 94 5.29 -21.87 -13.41
C GLY A 94 4.52 -23.08 -12.86
N GLY A 95 3.23 -23.20 -13.17
CA GLY A 95 2.36 -24.28 -12.69
C GLY A 95 1.91 -24.14 -11.23
N LYS A 96 2.10 -22.98 -10.62
CA LYS A 96 1.62 -22.65 -9.28
C LYS A 96 0.57 -21.56 -9.37
N THR A 97 -0.49 -21.67 -8.56
CA THR A 97 -1.44 -20.57 -8.40
C THR A 97 -0.79 -19.45 -7.59
N VAL A 98 -0.86 -18.25 -8.12
CA VAL A 98 -0.37 -17.02 -7.49
C VAL A 98 -1.56 -16.11 -7.30
N THR A 99 -1.70 -15.58 -6.10
CA THR A 99 -2.77 -14.66 -5.73
C THR A 99 -2.24 -13.24 -5.59
N LEU A 100 -3.01 -12.28 -6.09
CA LEU A 100 -2.81 -10.86 -5.83
C LEU A 100 -4.05 -10.31 -5.15
N GLY A 101 -3.85 -9.58 -4.07
CA GLY A 101 -4.89 -8.81 -3.39
C GLY A 101 -4.53 -7.34 -3.40
N GLY A 102 -5.50 -6.48 -3.65
CA GLY A 102 -5.28 -5.04 -3.68
C GLY A 102 -6.41 -4.27 -3.04
N MET A 103 -6.06 -3.18 -2.38
CA MET A 103 -6.99 -2.17 -1.93
C MET A 103 -6.46 -0.77 -2.26
N CYS A 104 -7.34 0.17 -2.53
CA CYS A 104 -6.96 1.55 -2.73
C CYS A 104 -8.01 2.53 -2.21
N LYS A 105 -7.58 3.75 -1.95
CA LYS A 105 -8.44 4.88 -1.65
C LYS A 105 -8.09 6.07 -2.54
N GLY A 106 -9.06 6.89 -2.84
CA GLY A 106 -8.92 8.14 -3.58
C GLY A 106 -10.23 8.51 -4.25
N SER A 107 -10.65 9.76 -4.10
CA SER A 107 -11.90 10.31 -4.67
C SER A 107 -11.81 11.78 -5.07
N GLY A 108 -10.73 12.47 -4.73
CA GLY A 108 -10.44 13.86 -5.08
C GLY A 108 -8.96 14.18 -4.96
N MET A 109 -8.54 15.31 -5.53
CA MET A 109 -7.14 15.70 -5.73
C MET A 109 -6.43 14.63 -6.59
N ILE A 110 -7.04 14.28 -7.73
CA ILE A 110 -6.60 13.19 -8.61
C ILE A 110 -6.31 13.72 -10.01
N HIS A 111 -5.01 13.69 -10.39
CA HIS A 111 -4.50 14.07 -11.72
C HIS A 111 -3.28 13.22 -12.07
N PRO A 112 -3.02 12.88 -13.35
CA PRO A 112 -1.85 12.11 -13.79
C PRO A 112 -0.51 12.59 -13.22
N ASN A 113 0.38 11.65 -12.95
CA ASN A 113 1.64 11.71 -12.20
C ASN A 113 1.48 11.61 -10.68
N MET A 114 0.57 10.73 -10.29
CA MET A 114 0.19 10.34 -8.94
C MET A 114 -0.74 11.35 -8.25
N CYS A 115 -1.70 10.82 -7.56
CA CYS A 115 -2.90 11.52 -7.10
C CYS A 115 -3.14 11.22 -5.63
N THR A 116 -3.96 11.96 -4.86
CA THR A 116 -4.25 11.71 -3.43
C THR A 116 -4.79 10.29 -3.21
N MET A 117 -3.97 9.35 -3.52
CA MET A 117 -4.26 7.93 -3.57
C MET A 117 -3.30 7.17 -2.67
N LEU A 118 -3.85 6.22 -1.96
CA LEU A 118 -3.08 5.13 -1.36
C LEU A 118 -3.48 3.84 -2.06
N GLY A 119 -2.50 3.14 -2.60
CA GLY A 119 -2.67 1.82 -3.18
C GLY A 119 -1.80 0.80 -2.43
N PHE A 120 -2.40 -0.28 -1.99
CA PHE A 120 -1.70 -1.37 -1.33
C PHE A 120 -1.99 -2.65 -2.09
N VAL A 121 -0.95 -3.26 -2.64
CA VAL A 121 -1.04 -4.52 -3.37
C VAL A 121 -0.17 -5.54 -2.67
N THR A 122 -0.72 -6.71 -2.43
CA THR A 122 -0.02 -7.85 -1.84
C THR A 122 -0.08 -9.05 -2.78
N THR A 123 0.97 -9.86 -2.77
CA THR A 123 0.98 -11.12 -3.52
C THR A 123 1.77 -12.18 -2.77
N ASP A 124 1.41 -13.42 -2.98
CA ASP A 124 2.17 -14.58 -2.54
C ASP A 124 3.25 -15.03 -3.54
N ALA A 125 3.41 -14.31 -4.66
CA ALA A 125 4.43 -14.58 -5.65
C ALA A 125 5.83 -14.58 -5.06
N LYS A 126 6.65 -15.56 -5.48
CA LYS A 126 8.08 -15.55 -5.26
C LYS A 126 8.75 -14.77 -6.38
N ILE A 127 9.19 -13.56 -6.07
CA ILE A 127 9.74 -12.59 -7.02
C ILE A 127 10.88 -11.80 -6.38
N SER A 128 11.94 -11.55 -7.14
CA SER A 128 13.04 -10.71 -6.64
C SER A 128 12.59 -9.25 -6.43
N LYS A 129 13.17 -8.58 -5.43
CA LYS A 129 12.88 -7.16 -5.14
C LYS A 129 13.06 -6.27 -6.39
N LYS A 130 14.10 -6.55 -7.19
CA LYS A 130 14.36 -5.81 -8.43
C LYS A 130 13.19 -5.95 -9.41
N MET A 131 12.76 -7.17 -9.68
CA MET A 131 11.65 -7.42 -10.61
C MET A 131 10.32 -6.88 -10.10
N LEU A 132 10.08 -6.97 -8.79
CA LEU A 132 8.89 -6.40 -8.16
C LEU A 132 8.82 -4.88 -8.36
N GLN A 133 9.96 -4.19 -8.16
CA GLN A 133 10.05 -2.75 -8.39
C GLN A 133 9.91 -2.37 -9.87
N GLU A 134 10.52 -3.15 -10.77
CA GLU A 134 10.40 -2.91 -12.22
C GLU A 134 8.96 -3.10 -12.68
N ALA A 135 8.28 -4.17 -12.26
CA ALA A 135 6.89 -4.43 -12.57
C ALA A 135 5.99 -3.27 -12.11
N LEU A 136 6.10 -2.86 -10.85
CA LEU A 136 5.34 -1.73 -10.33
C LEU A 136 5.61 -0.44 -11.11
N SER A 137 6.89 -0.14 -11.41
CA SER A 137 7.28 1.09 -12.11
C SER A 137 6.80 1.14 -13.56
N GLU A 138 6.59 0.01 -14.18
CA GLU A 138 5.98 -0.07 -15.52
C GLU A 138 4.46 0.05 -15.45
N ASP A 139 3.84 -0.72 -14.56
CA ASP A 139 2.39 -0.84 -14.47
C ASP A 139 1.72 0.47 -14.04
N VAL A 140 2.30 1.22 -13.11
CA VAL A 140 1.73 2.51 -12.67
C VAL A 140 1.54 3.53 -13.80
N LYS A 141 2.30 3.44 -14.89
CA LYS A 141 2.20 4.38 -16.02
C LYS A 141 0.89 4.23 -16.77
N ASP A 142 0.46 2.98 -16.96
CA ASP A 142 -0.70 2.60 -17.76
C ASP A 142 -1.92 2.27 -16.89
N THR A 143 -1.83 2.48 -15.57
CA THR A 143 -2.90 2.24 -14.60
C THR A 143 -3.13 3.46 -13.72
N TYR A 144 -2.48 3.54 -12.58
CA TYR A 144 -2.67 4.60 -11.60
C TYR A 144 -2.46 6.01 -12.18
N ASN A 145 -1.42 6.20 -12.99
CA ASN A 145 -1.11 7.49 -13.61
C ASN A 145 -2.08 7.88 -14.75
N MET A 146 -3.01 7.02 -15.12
CA MET A 146 -4.05 7.35 -16.12
C MET A 146 -5.34 7.88 -15.48
N VAL A 147 -5.46 7.82 -14.15
CA VAL A 147 -6.66 8.25 -13.45
C VAL A 147 -6.63 9.76 -13.22
N SER A 148 -7.70 10.47 -13.55
CA SER A 148 -7.89 11.88 -13.22
C SER A 148 -9.33 12.13 -12.78
N VAL A 149 -9.52 12.96 -11.76
CA VAL A 149 -10.84 13.36 -11.23
C VAL A 149 -11.06 14.86 -11.36
N ASP A 150 -10.17 15.67 -10.82
CA ASP A 150 -10.33 17.12 -10.69
C ASP A 150 -9.14 17.93 -11.23
N GLY A 151 -8.10 17.27 -11.71
CA GLY A 151 -6.92 17.91 -12.29
C GLY A 151 -5.90 18.41 -11.27
N ASP A 152 -6.10 18.16 -9.98
CA ASP A 152 -5.18 18.54 -8.91
C ASP A 152 -4.23 17.40 -8.56
N THR A 153 -2.92 17.70 -8.48
CA THR A 153 -1.91 16.74 -8.01
C THR A 153 -1.81 16.72 -6.49
N SER A 154 -1.54 15.55 -5.93
CA SER A 154 -1.35 15.38 -4.48
C SER A 154 0.12 15.50 -4.05
N THR A 155 0.32 15.62 -2.75
CA THR A 155 1.63 15.64 -2.11
C THR A 155 2.05 14.29 -1.52
N ASN A 156 1.12 13.33 -1.38
CA ASN A 156 1.32 12.12 -0.56
C ASN A 156 0.86 10.82 -1.23
N ASP A 157 0.87 10.79 -2.55
CA ASP A 157 0.53 9.57 -3.28
C ASP A 157 1.52 8.46 -3.00
N THR A 158 0.97 7.28 -2.77
CA THR A 158 1.80 6.12 -2.45
C THR A 158 1.16 4.86 -3.00
N VAL A 159 1.94 4.08 -3.75
CA VAL A 159 1.60 2.70 -4.12
C VAL A 159 2.65 1.77 -3.55
N LEU A 160 2.22 0.81 -2.75
CA LEU A 160 3.08 -0.21 -2.15
C LEU A 160 2.71 -1.57 -2.71
N LEU A 161 3.73 -2.32 -3.14
CA LEU A 161 3.59 -3.69 -3.61
C LEU A 161 4.48 -4.60 -2.74
N LEU A 162 3.86 -5.57 -2.06
CA LEU A 162 4.52 -6.49 -1.16
C LEU A 162 4.35 -7.94 -1.66
N ALA A 163 5.42 -8.71 -1.61
CA ALA A 163 5.43 -10.11 -2.00
C ALA A 163 6.04 -10.97 -0.89
N ASN A 164 5.40 -12.07 -0.50
CA ASN A 164 5.87 -12.95 0.56
C ASN A 164 6.45 -14.30 0.07
N GLY A 165 6.25 -14.64 -1.20
CA GLY A 165 6.82 -15.84 -1.80
C GLY A 165 6.11 -17.16 -1.44
N LEU A 166 4.98 -17.12 -0.77
CA LEU A 166 4.29 -18.32 -0.27
C LEU A 166 3.61 -19.17 -1.37
N ALA A 167 3.45 -18.64 -2.58
CA ALA A 167 2.96 -19.42 -3.73
C ALA A 167 3.95 -20.50 -4.18
N GLU A 168 5.22 -20.38 -3.76
CA GLU A 168 6.29 -21.33 -4.11
C GLU A 168 6.47 -21.55 -5.62
N ASN A 169 6.10 -20.56 -6.44
CA ASN A 169 6.41 -20.56 -7.87
C ASN A 169 7.93 -20.46 -8.09
N PRO A 170 8.43 -20.84 -9.27
CA PRO A 170 9.82 -20.53 -9.64
C PRO A 170 10.09 -19.04 -9.44
N GLU A 171 11.20 -18.69 -8.80
CA GLU A 171 11.50 -17.29 -8.50
C GLU A 171 11.61 -16.45 -9.77
N ILE A 172 10.86 -15.36 -9.82
CA ILE A 172 10.86 -14.42 -10.94
C ILE A 172 12.07 -13.49 -10.77
N THR A 173 13.13 -13.72 -11.53
CA THR A 173 14.38 -12.94 -11.51
C THR A 173 14.62 -12.13 -12.78
N GLU A 174 13.82 -12.36 -13.82
CA GLU A 174 13.84 -11.66 -15.11
C GLU A 174 12.41 -11.43 -15.61
N LYS A 175 12.24 -10.56 -16.61
CA LYS A 175 10.94 -10.32 -17.23
C LYS A 175 10.39 -11.61 -17.83
N LEU A 176 9.21 -11.99 -17.37
CA LEU A 176 8.47 -13.08 -18.00
C LEU A 176 7.98 -12.62 -19.38
N SER A 177 8.24 -13.41 -20.39
CA SER A 177 7.65 -13.18 -21.71
C SER A 177 6.14 -13.42 -21.63
N LEU A 178 5.34 -12.53 -22.22
CA LEU A 178 3.88 -12.68 -22.34
C LEU A 178 3.43 -14.02 -22.98
N ILE A 179 4.36 -14.74 -23.63
CA ILE A 179 4.12 -16.05 -24.25
C ILE A 179 3.92 -17.15 -23.18
N HIS A 180 4.27 -16.91 -21.93
CA HIS A 180 4.15 -17.89 -20.84
C HIS A 180 2.93 -17.67 -19.92
N ILE A 181 2.06 -16.71 -20.26
CA ILE A 181 0.77 -16.48 -19.59
C ILE A 181 -0.32 -17.07 -20.50
N SER A 182 -0.40 -18.37 -20.50
CA SER A 182 -1.50 -19.13 -21.16
C SER A 182 -2.09 -20.12 -20.20
#